data_3d7a8180f803f8b642a235801f0aaafb
#
_entry.id   3d7a8180f803f8b642a235801f0aaafb
#
_cell.length_a   1.000
_cell.length_b   1.000
_cell.length_c   1.000
_cell.angle_alpha   90.00
_cell.angle_beta   90.00
_cell.angle_gamma   90.00
#
_symmetry.space_group_name_H-M   'P 1'
#
loop_
_entity.id
_entity.type
_entity.pdbx_description
1 polymer ?
#
loop_
_entity_poly.entity_id
_entity_poly.type
_entity_poly.pdbx_seq_one_letter_code
_entity_poly.pdbx_strand_id
1 'polypeptide(L)'
;SSAASDVYKRQIFTYMWAFDCPEDGDYIRSVAELFRSQGAEIYCAELVAPQSVRLERNRTENRLRHKASKRDLNFSEERLRHEDSKYRLVSNPGEIPFENYIRIDTSELSADETAERIIDAFSIPQTCQTGKE
;
A
#
# COMPACT_ATOMS: atom_id res chain seq x y z
N SER A 1 -30.94 3.56 -3.39
CA SER A 1 -30.98 2.37 -2.58
C SER A 1 -29.59 1.89 -2.25
N SER A 2 -29.52 0.93 -1.42
CA SER A 2 -28.23 0.41 -0.99
C SER A 2 -27.44 -0.20 -2.14
N ALA A 3 -28.09 -0.80 -3.10
CA ALA A 3 -27.40 -1.38 -4.23
C ALA A 3 -26.65 -0.34 -5.06
N ALA A 4 -27.29 0.78 -5.33
CA ALA A 4 -26.64 1.85 -6.06
C ALA A 4 -25.49 2.44 -5.26
N SER A 5 -25.67 2.56 -3.96
CA SER A 5 -24.63 3.04 -3.09
C SER A 5 -23.43 2.11 -3.09
N ASP A 6 -23.68 0.80 -3.09
CA ASP A 6 -22.59 -0.18 -3.04
C ASP A 6 -21.74 -0.17 -4.29
N VAL A 7 -22.31 0.15 -5.44
CA VAL A 7 -21.56 0.22 -6.69
C VAL A 7 -20.43 1.23 -6.60
N TYR A 8 -20.63 2.29 -5.85
CA TYR A 8 -19.61 3.34 -5.75
C TYR A 8 -18.71 3.21 -4.52
N LYS A 9 -18.92 2.21 -3.71
CA LYS A 9 -18.07 2.02 -2.57
C LYS A 9 -16.72 1.48 -2.98
N ARG A 10 -15.71 2.13 -2.51
CA ARG A 10 -14.33 1.71 -2.75
C ARG A 10 -13.58 1.80 -1.44
N GLN A 11 -12.71 0.87 -1.23
CA GLN A 11 -11.93 0.86 -0.01
C GLN A 11 -10.48 0.57 -0.34
N ILE A 12 -9.59 1.35 0.26
CA ILE A 12 -8.17 1.11 0.15
C ILE A 12 -7.72 0.54 1.48
N PHE A 13 -7.06 -0.60 1.41
CA PHE A 13 -6.54 -1.27 2.59
C PHE A 13 -5.02 -1.33 2.44
N THR A 14 -4.29 -0.78 3.40
CA THR A 14 -2.83 -0.79 3.33
C THR A 14 -2.28 -1.70 4.41
N TYR A 15 -1.23 -2.42 4.09
CA TYR A 15 -0.66 -3.39 4.99
C TYR A 15 0.82 -3.60 4.69
N MET A 16 1.64 -3.66 5.73
CA MET A 16 3.05 -3.99 5.59
C MET A 16 3.17 -5.50 5.71
N TRP A 17 3.37 -6.15 4.58
CA TRP A 17 3.36 -7.61 4.49
C TRP A 17 4.77 -8.14 4.66
N ALA A 18 5.00 -8.91 5.72
CA ALA A 18 6.25 -9.62 5.90
C ALA A 18 6.09 -11.00 5.25
N PHE A 19 6.74 -11.18 4.11
CA PHE A 19 6.53 -12.38 3.30
C PHE A 19 7.11 -13.64 3.92
N ASP A 20 8.01 -13.48 4.87
CA ASP A 20 8.56 -14.62 5.62
C ASP A 20 7.74 -14.94 6.89
N CYS A 21 6.61 -14.25 7.10
CA CYS A 21 5.68 -14.55 8.18
C CYS A 21 4.40 -15.12 7.60
N PRO A 22 4.14 -16.44 7.74
CA PRO A 22 2.94 -17.04 7.16
C PRO A 22 1.64 -16.42 7.65
N GLU A 23 1.64 -15.89 8.85
CA GLU A 23 0.45 -15.27 9.43
C GLU A 23 0.00 -14.04 8.66
N ASP A 24 0.94 -13.28 8.13
CA ASP A 24 0.61 -12.09 7.35
C ASP A 24 -0.09 -12.48 6.06
N GLY A 25 0.40 -13.50 5.39
CA GLY A 25 -0.24 -14.00 4.18
C GLY A 25 -1.64 -14.52 4.44
N ASP A 26 -1.81 -15.23 5.54
CA ASP A 26 -3.12 -15.76 5.92
C ASP A 26 -4.09 -14.61 6.22
N TYR A 27 -3.62 -13.59 6.90
CA TYR A 27 -4.44 -12.44 7.21
C TYR A 27 -4.90 -11.71 5.94
N ILE A 28 -3.98 -11.47 5.02
CA ILE A 28 -4.30 -10.78 3.78
C ILE A 28 -5.29 -11.60 2.94
N ARG A 29 -5.10 -12.90 2.88
CA ARG A 29 -6.02 -13.76 2.15
C ARG A 29 -7.40 -13.76 2.78
N SER A 30 -7.48 -13.74 4.12
CA SER A 30 -8.78 -13.72 4.78
C SER A 30 -9.50 -12.40 4.54
N VAL A 31 -8.79 -11.29 4.53
CA VAL A 31 -9.39 -9.98 4.22
C VAL A 31 -9.91 -9.97 2.79
N ALA A 32 -9.12 -10.48 1.84
CA ALA A 32 -9.53 -10.55 0.44
C ALA A 32 -10.78 -11.41 0.26
N GLU A 33 -10.83 -12.55 0.94
CA GLU A 33 -12.00 -13.44 0.87
C GLU A 33 -13.24 -12.78 1.44
N LEU A 34 -13.08 -12.03 2.52
CA LEU A 34 -14.19 -11.33 3.10
C LEU A 34 -14.82 -10.36 2.09
N PHE A 35 -13.99 -9.58 1.41
CA PHE A 35 -14.51 -8.64 0.43
C PHE A 35 -15.04 -9.32 -0.81
N ARG A 36 -14.39 -10.40 -1.26
CA ARG A 36 -14.90 -11.16 -2.42
C ARG A 36 -16.26 -11.76 -2.14
N SER A 37 -16.47 -12.24 -0.92
CA SER A 37 -17.76 -12.83 -0.56
C SER A 37 -18.88 -11.82 -0.63
N GLN A 38 -18.54 -10.54 -0.60
CA GLN A 38 -19.51 -9.47 -0.74
C GLN A 38 -19.59 -8.92 -2.15
N GLY A 39 -18.97 -9.59 -3.10
CA GLY A 39 -19.03 -9.19 -4.50
C GLY A 39 -17.98 -8.19 -4.94
N ALA A 40 -16.98 -7.92 -4.12
CA ALA A 40 -15.96 -6.94 -4.44
C ALA A 40 -14.89 -7.53 -5.34
N GLU A 41 -14.31 -6.67 -6.18
CA GLU A 41 -13.12 -7.02 -6.94
C GLU A 41 -11.91 -6.58 -6.14
N ILE A 42 -10.87 -7.41 -6.15
CA ILE A 42 -9.67 -7.16 -5.38
C ILE A 42 -8.54 -6.79 -6.34
N TYR A 43 -7.89 -5.66 -6.06
CA TYR A 43 -6.71 -5.22 -6.78
C TYR A 43 -5.57 -5.08 -5.77
N CYS A 44 -4.42 -5.62 -6.10
CA CYS A 44 -3.26 -5.58 -5.21
C CYS A 44 -2.12 -4.80 -5.85
N ALA A 45 -1.69 -3.75 -5.20
CA ALA A 45 -0.53 -2.98 -5.66
C ALA A 45 0.57 -3.11 -4.62
N GLU A 46 1.70 -3.62 -5.05
CA GLU A 46 2.88 -3.71 -4.19
C GLU A 46 3.79 -2.53 -4.49
N LEU A 47 3.99 -1.67 -3.52
CA LEU A 47 4.83 -0.49 -3.69
C LEU A 47 6.19 -0.78 -3.09
N VAL A 48 7.23 -0.64 -3.89
CA VAL A 48 8.59 -0.93 -3.43
C VAL A 48 9.46 0.29 -3.60
N ALA A 49 10.46 0.43 -2.73
CA ALA A 49 11.44 1.49 -2.84
C ALA A 49 12.68 1.09 -2.03
N PRO A 50 13.87 1.52 -2.45
CA PRO A 50 15.08 1.23 -1.68
C PRO A 50 15.00 1.81 -0.28
N GLN A 51 15.74 1.21 0.65
CA GLN A 51 15.73 1.67 2.03
C GLN A 51 16.11 3.15 2.14
N SER A 52 17.07 3.60 1.37
CA SER A 52 17.50 5.00 1.42
C SER A 52 16.35 5.96 1.08
N VAL A 53 15.55 5.60 0.11
CA VAL A 53 14.39 6.41 -0.29
C VAL A 53 13.35 6.41 0.82
N ARG A 54 13.09 5.25 1.41
CA ARG A 54 12.11 5.14 2.49
C ARG A 54 12.53 5.90 3.73
N LEU A 55 13.82 5.87 4.05
CA LEU A 55 14.36 6.65 5.16
C LEU A 55 14.21 8.14 4.94
N GLU A 56 14.49 8.57 3.72
CA GLU A 56 14.33 9.98 3.36
C GLU A 56 12.89 10.43 3.47
N ARG A 57 11.96 9.64 2.97
CA ARG A 57 10.53 9.95 3.07
C ARG A 57 10.06 10.01 4.51
N ASN A 58 10.51 9.06 5.30
CA ASN A 58 10.16 9.01 6.71
C ASN A 58 10.61 10.27 7.43
N ARG A 59 11.81 10.74 7.15
CA ARG A 59 12.34 11.95 7.74
C ARG A 59 11.55 13.18 7.32
N THR A 60 11.24 13.27 6.05
CA THR A 60 10.49 14.41 5.50
C THR A 60 9.08 14.46 6.07
N GLU A 61 8.40 13.33 6.11
CA GLU A 61 7.06 13.26 6.65
C GLU A 61 7.02 13.65 8.12
N ASN A 62 7.95 13.16 8.90
CA ASN A 62 7.99 13.48 10.32
C ASN A 62 8.24 14.96 10.56
N ARG A 63 9.09 15.55 9.74
CA ARG A 63 9.33 16.99 9.83
C ARG A 63 8.08 17.78 9.54
N LEU A 64 7.39 17.42 8.49
CA LEU A 64 6.22 18.17 8.06
C LEU A 64 5.04 17.99 9.00
N ARG A 65 4.89 16.80 9.54
CA ARG A 65 3.75 16.51 10.37
C ARG A 65 3.88 16.98 11.80
N HIS A 66 5.02 16.68 12.40
CA HIS A 66 5.13 16.78 13.85
C HIS A 66 6.25 17.65 14.32
N LYS A 67 7.00 18.26 13.43
CA LYS A 67 8.21 18.98 13.78
C LYS A 67 9.05 18.14 14.72
N ALA A 68 9.24 16.89 14.34
CA ALA A 68 9.86 15.90 15.19
C ALA A 68 11.26 16.30 15.61
N SER A 69 11.61 15.98 16.83
CA SER A 69 12.95 16.21 17.33
C SER A 69 13.93 15.25 16.66
N LYS A 70 15.22 15.57 16.81
CA LYS A 70 16.27 14.69 16.30
C LYS A 70 16.16 13.29 16.87
N ARG A 71 15.80 13.21 18.14
CA ARG A 71 15.64 11.94 18.81
C ARG A 71 14.52 11.09 18.21
N ASP A 72 13.40 11.73 17.91
CA ASP A 72 12.26 11.04 17.30
C ASP A 72 12.60 10.53 15.92
N LEU A 73 13.34 11.32 15.14
CA LEU A 73 13.76 10.90 13.82
C LEU A 73 14.71 9.70 13.88
N ASN A 74 15.65 9.72 14.81
CA ASN A 74 16.57 8.60 14.97
C ASN A 74 15.85 7.32 15.37
N PHE A 75 14.89 7.43 16.28
CA PHE A 75 14.10 6.28 16.70
C PHE A 75 13.33 5.68 15.53
N SER A 76 12.72 6.54 14.75
CA SER A 76 11.93 6.13 13.61
C SER A 76 12.79 5.45 12.53
N GLU A 77 13.99 5.98 12.29
CA GLU A 77 14.91 5.40 11.31
C GLU A 77 15.44 4.05 11.78
N GLU A 78 15.76 3.94 13.05
CA GLU A 78 16.23 2.68 13.60
C GLU A 78 15.17 1.60 13.50
N ARG A 79 13.93 1.97 13.76
CA ARG A 79 12.84 1.02 13.65
C ARG A 79 12.66 0.54 12.20
N LEU A 80 12.75 1.45 11.25
CA LEU A 80 12.63 1.09 9.84
C LEU A 80 13.73 0.14 9.42
N ARG A 81 14.96 0.42 9.82
CA ARG A 81 16.09 -0.44 9.50
C ARG A 81 15.97 -1.81 10.16
N HIS A 82 15.48 -1.82 11.40
CA HIS A 82 15.30 -3.07 12.14
C HIS A 82 14.27 -3.96 11.43
N GLU A 83 13.15 -3.38 11.01
CA GLU A 83 12.12 -4.13 10.30
C GLU A 83 12.62 -4.68 8.98
N ASP A 84 13.40 -3.90 8.25
CA ASP A 84 13.99 -4.35 7.00
C ASP A 84 14.96 -5.52 7.21
N SER A 85 15.68 -5.50 8.32
CA SER A 85 16.64 -6.57 8.59
C SER A 85 15.98 -7.83 9.12
N LYS A 86 14.83 -7.68 9.79
CA LYS A 86 14.16 -8.81 10.41
C LYS A 86 13.19 -9.51 9.49
N TYR A 87 12.52 -8.75 8.63
CA TYR A 87 11.46 -9.29 7.78
C TYR A 87 11.76 -9.09 6.31
N ARG A 88 11.26 -10.01 5.49
CA ARG A 88 11.32 -9.84 4.05
C ARG A 88 10.04 -9.12 3.62
N LEU A 89 10.18 -7.87 3.26
CA LEU A 89 9.04 -7.01 2.94
C LEU A 89 8.80 -6.81 1.45
N VAL A 90 9.50 -7.58 0.61
CA VAL A 90 9.34 -7.54 -0.84
C VAL A 90 9.01 -8.94 -1.32
N SER A 91 8.01 -9.07 -2.19
CA SER A 91 7.60 -10.38 -2.66
C SER A 91 8.58 -10.96 -3.66
N ASN A 92 8.63 -12.27 -3.72
CA ASN A 92 9.29 -12.98 -4.81
C ASN A 92 8.33 -13.09 -5.99
N PRO A 93 8.83 -13.31 -7.20
CA PRO A 93 7.94 -13.48 -8.35
C PRO A 93 6.94 -14.61 -8.10
N GLY A 94 5.67 -14.33 -8.34
CA GLY A 94 4.61 -15.31 -8.16
C GLY A 94 4.17 -15.54 -6.73
N GLU A 95 4.71 -14.82 -5.77
CA GLU A 95 4.36 -15.01 -4.37
C GLU A 95 3.02 -14.39 -3.99
N ILE A 96 2.64 -13.32 -4.66
CA ILE A 96 1.38 -12.63 -4.40
C ILE A 96 0.25 -13.42 -5.05
N PRO A 97 -0.75 -13.89 -4.29
CA PRO A 97 -1.78 -14.79 -4.82
C PRO A 97 -2.98 -14.12 -5.47
N PHE A 98 -2.83 -12.89 -5.92
CA PHE A 98 -3.96 -12.15 -6.50
C PHE A 98 -3.80 -12.02 -8.00
N GLU A 99 -4.92 -12.20 -8.72
CA GLU A 99 -4.94 -12.08 -10.16
C GLU A 99 -4.62 -10.67 -10.60
N ASN A 100 -5.26 -9.69 -9.98
CA ASN A 100 -5.04 -8.29 -10.31
C ASN A 100 -3.93 -7.74 -9.44
N TYR A 101 -2.70 -7.87 -9.92
CA TYR A 101 -1.54 -7.50 -9.13
C TYR A 101 -0.55 -6.71 -9.97
N ILE A 102 0.03 -5.66 -9.38
CA ILE A 102 1.08 -4.89 -10.00
C ILE A 102 2.13 -4.53 -8.94
N ARG A 103 3.38 -4.50 -9.36
CA ARG A 103 4.48 -4.03 -8.51
C ARG A 103 4.98 -2.72 -9.09
N ILE A 104 5.10 -1.69 -8.26
CA ILE A 104 5.53 -0.37 -8.68
C ILE A 104 6.71 0.08 -7.83
N ASP A 105 7.83 0.41 -8.49
CA ASP A 105 8.96 1.04 -7.82
C ASP A 105 8.64 2.52 -7.72
N THR A 106 8.49 3.02 -6.51
CA THR A 106 8.07 4.39 -6.27
C THR A 106 9.22 5.35 -6.00
N SER A 107 10.47 4.91 -6.21
CA SER A 107 11.64 5.73 -5.87
C SER A 107 11.59 7.11 -6.47
N GLU A 108 11.12 7.23 -7.69
CA GLU A 108 11.08 8.51 -8.40
C GLU A 108 9.66 9.00 -8.65
N LEU A 109 8.69 8.46 -7.94
CA LEU A 109 7.29 8.84 -8.14
C LEU A 109 6.75 9.58 -6.93
N SER A 110 5.91 10.57 -7.19
CA SER A 110 5.14 11.19 -6.12
C SER A 110 3.96 10.29 -5.76
N ALA A 111 3.26 10.62 -4.70
CA ALA A 111 2.07 9.88 -4.31
C ALA A 111 1.01 9.94 -5.42
N ASP A 112 0.84 11.10 -6.03
CA ASP A 112 -0.13 11.27 -7.11
C ASP A 112 0.24 10.44 -8.33
N GLU A 113 1.51 10.43 -8.70
CA GLU A 113 1.99 9.64 -9.83
C GLU A 113 1.82 8.15 -9.58
N THR A 114 2.07 7.72 -8.34
CA THR A 114 1.89 6.32 -7.97
C THR A 114 0.41 5.94 -8.09
N ALA A 115 -0.48 6.78 -7.61
CA ALA A 115 -1.91 6.52 -7.69
C ALA A 115 -2.36 6.42 -9.15
N GLU A 116 -1.87 7.30 -10.01
CA GLU A 116 -2.20 7.26 -11.44
C GLU A 116 -1.76 5.97 -12.08
N ARG A 117 -0.58 5.48 -11.71
CA ARG A 117 -0.09 4.21 -12.24
C ARG A 117 -0.98 3.04 -11.85
N ILE A 118 -1.46 3.04 -10.61
CA ILE A 118 -2.36 1.99 -10.14
C ILE A 118 -3.68 2.05 -10.91
N ILE A 119 -4.22 3.24 -11.06
CA ILE A 119 -5.47 3.42 -11.77
C ILE A 119 -5.36 2.97 -13.23
N ASP A 120 -4.28 3.37 -13.89
CA ASP A 120 -4.06 2.98 -15.29
C ASP A 120 -3.85 1.49 -15.44
N ALA A 121 -3.09 0.90 -14.54
CA ALA A 121 -2.76 -0.53 -14.63
C ALA A 121 -4.00 -1.41 -14.51
N PHE A 122 -4.94 -1.02 -13.66
CA PHE A 122 -6.13 -1.81 -13.42
C PHE A 122 -7.36 -1.26 -14.11
N SER A 123 -7.22 -0.16 -14.85
CA SER A 123 -8.34 0.51 -15.55
C SER A 123 -9.47 0.82 -14.57
N ILE A 124 -9.11 1.35 -13.41
CA ILE A 124 -10.10 1.65 -12.38
C ILE A 124 -10.92 2.86 -12.78
N PRO A 125 -12.25 2.77 -12.74
CA PRO A 125 -13.07 3.92 -13.10
C PRO A 125 -12.87 5.10 -12.15
N GLN A 126 -12.88 6.30 -12.72
CA GLN A 126 -12.65 7.53 -11.97
C GLN A 126 -13.97 8.17 -11.56
N THR A 127 -14.74 7.48 -10.76
CA THR A 127 -16.06 8.00 -10.40
C THR A 127 -16.01 9.15 -9.43
N CYS A 128 -14.92 9.26 -8.71
CA CYS A 128 -14.85 10.32 -7.72
C CYS A 128 -14.80 11.70 -8.34
N GLN A 129 -14.48 11.81 -9.62
CA GLN A 129 -14.47 13.11 -10.22
C GLN A 129 -15.82 13.73 -10.27
N THR A 130 -16.83 12.93 -10.31
CA THR A 130 -18.16 13.49 -10.36
C THR A 130 -18.52 14.16 -9.07
N GLY A 131 -17.97 13.72 -8.02
CA GLY A 131 -18.25 14.32 -6.73
C GLY A 131 -17.55 15.60 -6.48
N LYS A 132 -16.62 15.96 -7.36
CA LYS A 132 -15.94 17.15 -7.13
C LYS A 132 -16.66 18.35 -7.36
N GLU A 133 -17.58 18.29 -8.14
CA GLU A 133 -18.22 19.45 -8.44
C GLU A 133 -19.11 19.95 -7.45
#